data_249dd2f28486ec86067e45956ba19526
#
_entry.id   249dd2f28486ec86067e45956ba19526
#
_cell.length_a   1.000
_cell.length_b   1.000
_cell.length_c   1.000
_cell.angle_alpha   90.00
_cell.angle_beta   90.00
_cell.angle_gamma   90.00
#
_symmetry.space_group_name_H-M   'P 1'
#
loop_
_entity.id
_entity.type
_entity.pdbx_description
1 polymer ?
#
loop_
_entity_poly.entity_id
_entity_poly.type
_entity_poly.pdbx_seq_one_letter_code
_entity_poly.pdbx_strand_id
1 'polypeptide(L)' 'MEPLEHLILDRLAKAKKVQETNIDLNLVWKECGGVTSLEFAQAWGTLDAEELVHGELYSTAETIEGLGKITAKGEEAIR' A
#
# COMPACT_ATOMS: atom_id res chain seq x y z
N MET A 1 -3.81 8.32 -11.34
CA MET A 1 -3.74 7.36 -10.21
C MET A 1 -5.14 7.02 -9.73
N GLU A 2 -5.41 5.76 -9.55
CA GLU A 2 -6.70 5.31 -9.05
C GLU A 2 -6.90 5.73 -7.59
N PRO A 3 -8.15 5.98 -7.15
CA PRO A 3 -8.41 6.36 -5.76
C PRO A 3 -7.85 5.39 -4.72
N LEU A 4 -7.94 4.08 -4.98
CA LEU A 4 -7.40 3.07 -4.06
C LEU A 4 -5.88 3.17 -3.95
N GLU A 5 -5.20 3.39 -5.07
CA GLU A 5 -3.74 3.56 -5.09
C GLU A 5 -3.32 4.77 -4.26
N HIS A 6 -4.03 5.88 -4.43
CA HIS A 6 -3.77 7.09 -3.67
C HIS A 6 -4.00 6.87 -2.17
N LEU A 7 -5.05 6.15 -1.82
CA LEU A 7 -5.37 5.84 -0.42
C LEU A 7 -4.26 5.00 0.23
N ILE A 8 -3.74 4.00 -0.49
CA ILE A 8 -2.64 3.17 -0.01
C ILE A 8 -1.39 4.02 0.22
N LEU A 9 -1.02 4.85 -0.76
CA LEU A 9 0.16 5.71 -0.65
C LEU A 9 0.01 6.69 0.51
N ASP A 10 -1.15 7.30 0.66
CA ASP A 10 -1.41 8.25 1.74
C ASP A 10 -1.23 7.59 3.12
N ARG A 11 -1.74 6.37 3.28
CA ARG A 11 -1.60 5.64 4.53
C ARG A 11 -0.14 5.29 4.84
N LEU A 12 0.61 4.87 3.83
CA LEU A 12 2.02 4.56 3.99
C LEU A 12 2.84 5.82 4.28
N ALA A 13 2.50 6.94 3.67
CA ALA A 13 3.17 8.21 3.93
C ALA A 13 2.96 8.67 5.38
N LYS A 14 1.77 8.47 5.92
CA LYS A 14 1.48 8.79 7.33
C LYS A 14 2.31 7.92 8.26
N ALA A 15 2.47 6.65 7.96
CA ALA A 15 3.31 5.75 8.74
C ALA A 15 4.76 6.22 8.74
N LYS A 16 5.26 6.65 7.59
CA LYS A 16 6.63 7.14 7.47
C LYS A 16 6.87 8.39 8.32
N LYS A 17 5.89 9.28 8.42
CA LYS A 17 5.99 10.49 9.25
C LYS A 17 6.18 10.18 10.73
N VAL A 18 5.67 9.06 11.21
CA VAL A 18 5.85 8.63 12.60
C VAL A 18 6.96 7.57 12.72
N GLN A 19 7.84 7.50 11.71
CA GLN A 19 9.00 6.63 11.66
C GLN A 19 8.71 5.13 11.63
N GLU A 20 7.53 4.74 11.23
CA GLU A 20 7.23 3.34 10.93
C GLU A 20 7.76 3.04 9.53
N THR A 21 8.78 2.21 9.43
CA THR A 21 9.47 1.96 8.16
C THR A 21 8.89 0.80 7.36
N ASN A 22 8.30 -0.19 8.05
CA ASN A 22 7.62 -1.30 7.39
C ASN A 22 6.27 -1.45 8.07
N ILE A 23 5.22 -1.34 7.29
CA ILE A 23 3.88 -1.39 7.83
C ILE A 23 3.19 -2.68 7.40
N ASP A 24 2.39 -3.24 8.30
CA ASP A 24 1.61 -4.45 8.05
C ASP A 24 0.54 -4.15 7.00
N LEU A 25 0.67 -4.78 5.83
CA LEU A 25 -0.25 -4.56 4.72
C LEU A 25 -1.65 -5.08 5.01
N ASN A 26 -1.79 -6.04 5.93
CA ASN A 26 -3.11 -6.49 6.36
C ASN A 26 -3.89 -5.34 7.02
N LEU A 27 -3.21 -4.56 7.85
CA LEU A 27 -3.82 -3.39 8.48
C LEU A 27 -4.21 -2.32 7.45
N VAL A 28 -3.32 -2.05 6.50
CA VAL A 28 -3.60 -1.08 5.44
C VAL A 28 -4.82 -1.51 4.64
N TRP A 29 -4.89 -2.78 4.27
CA TRP A 29 -6.02 -3.34 3.54
C TRP A 29 -7.33 -3.17 4.30
N LYS A 30 -7.35 -3.49 5.59
CA LYS A 30 -8.55 -3.35 6.42
C LYS A 30 -8.98 -1.89 6.55
N GLU A 31 -8.03 -0.98 6.62
CA GLU A 31 -8.31 0.46 6.71
C GLU A 31 -8.89 1.03 5.41
N CYS A 32 -8.68 0.36 4.27
CA CYS A 32 -9.27 0.80 3.00
C CYS A 32 -10.79 0.60 2.93
N GLY A 33 -11.34 -0.22 3.81
CA GLY A 33 -12.80 -0.39 3.97
C GLY A 33 -13.51 -1.00 2.76
N GLY A 34 -13.88 -2.27 2.83
CA GLY A 34 -14.68 -2.91 1.79
C GLY A 34 -13.96 -3.27 0.50
N VAL A 35 -12.65 -3.15 0.46
CA VAL A 35 -11.83 -3.52 -0.71
C VAL A 35 -11.52 -5.01 -0.63
N THR A 36 -11.69 -5.73 -1.74
CA THR A 36 -11.34 -7.15 -1.78
C THR A 36 -9.82 -7.33 -1.78
N SER A 37 -9.36 -8.52 -1.38
CA SER A 37 -7.94 -8.83 -1.42
C SER A 37 -7.39 -8.74 -2.85
N LEU A 38 -8.16 -9.17 -3.83
CA LEU A 38 -7.77 -9.08 -5.23
C LEU A 38 -7.59 -7.62 -5.69
N GLU A 39 -8.54 -6.77 -5.35
CA GLU A 39 -8.45 -5.35 -5.70
C GLU A 39 -7.23 -4.69 -5.06
N PHE A 40 -6.98 -4.98 -3.79
CA PHE A 40 -5.81 -4.45 -3.10
C PHE A 40 -4.51 -4.96 -3.73
N ALA A 41 -4.43 -6.26 -4.01
CA ALA A 41 -3.24 -6.85 -4.62
C ALA A 41 -2.95 -6.25 -6.00
N GLN A 42 -3.98 -6.00 -6.81
CA GLN A 42 -3.82 -5.36 -8.11
C GLN A 42 -3.32 -3.93 -7.98
N ALA A 43 -3.88 -3.17 -7.04
CA ALA A 43 -3.44 -1.79 -6.79
C ALA A 43 -1.99 -1.77 -6.30
N TRP A 44 -1.64 -2.66 -5.38
CA TRP A 44 -0.27 -2.77 -4.90
C TRP A 44 0.71 -3.12 -6.03
N GLY A 45 0.33 -4.08 -6.89
CA GLY A 45 1.15 -4.47 -8.02
C GLY A 45 1.43 -3.31 -8.97
N THR A 46 0.44 -2.47 -9.23
CA THR A 46 0.60 -1.28 -10.06
C THR A 46 1.57 -0.29 -9.39
N LEU A 47 1.40 -0.04 -8.10
CA LEU A 47 2.28 0.86 -7.35
C LEU A 47 3.72 0.33 -7.31
N ASP A 48 3.89 -0.97 -7.13
CA ASP A 48 5.20 -1.60 -7.09
C ASP A 48 5.89 -1.52 -8.45
N ALA A 49 5.14 -1.75 -9.53
CA ALA A 49 5.67 -1.66 -10.90
C ALA A 49 6.14 -0.24 -11.23
N GLU A 50 5.51 0.77 -10.65
CA GLU A 50 5.89 2.18 -10.82
C GLU A 50 6.93 2.64 -9.78
N GLU A 51 7.40 1.73 -8.94
CA GLU A 51 8.39 2.01 -7.90
C GLU A 51 7.94 3.01 -6.84
N LEU A 52 6.64 3.11 -6.62
CA LEU A 52 6.07 4.03 -5.63
C LEU A 52 6.03 3.42 -4.23
N VAL A 53 6.08 2.10 -4.15
CA VAL A 53 6.13 1.36 -2.89
C VAL A 53 7.22 0.30 -2.95
N HIS A 54 7.62 -0.19 -1.78
CA HIS A 54 8.59 -1.27 -1.66
C HIS A 54 8.16 -2.22 -0.56
N GLY A 55 8.32 -3.51 -0.80
CA GLY A 55 7.96 -4.51 0.20
C GLY A 55 7.47 -5.79 -0.46
N GLU A 56 6.97 -6.68 0.37
CA GLU A 56 6.43 -7.96 -0.09
C GLU A 56 4.98 -8.09 0.31
N LEU A 57 4.14 -8.42 -0.65
CA LEU A 57 2.73 -8.65 -0.44
C LEU A 57 2.40 -10.10 -0.78
N TYR A 58 1.68 -10.75 0.12
CA TYR A 58 1.15 -12.08 -0.09
C TYR A 58 -0.37 -11.99 -0.02
N SER A 59 -1.04 -12.44 -1.08
CA SER A 59 -2.49 -12.38 -1.13
C SER A 59 -3.09 -13.76 -1.38
N THR A 60 -4.22 -14.01 -0.72
CA THR A 60 -5.07 -15.14 -1.02
C THR A 60 -6.44 -14.60 -1.43
N ALA A 61 -7.40 -15.48 -1.76
CA ALA A 61 -8.75 -15.05 -2.09
C ALA A 61 -9.44 -14.28 -0.95
N GLU A 62 -8.95 -14.43 0.29
CA GLU A 62 -9.63 -13.92 1.47
C GLU A 62 -8.80 -12.95 2.31
N THR A 63 -7.49 -12.85 2.08
CA THR A 63 -6.65 -12.03 2.95
C THR A 63 -5.46 -11.42 2.23
N ILE A 64 -4.93 -10.36 2.85
CA ILE A 64 -3.68 -9.71 2.47
C ILE A 64 -2.74 -9.81 3.64
N GLU A 65 -1.48 -10.15 3.37
CA GLU A 65 -0.42 -10.17 4.37
C GLU A 65 0.86 -9.60 3.78
N GLY A 66 1.81 -9.28 4.62
CA GLY A 66 3.10 -8.77 4.21
C GLY A 66 3.43 -7.43 4.84
N LEU A 67 4.59 -6.91 4.47
CA LEU A 67 5.11 -5.65 4.99
C LEU A 67 5.52 -4.76 3.81
N GLY A 68 5.30 -3.47 3.95
CA GLY A 68 5.68 -2.54 2.90
C GLY A 68 5.90 -1.12 3.40
N LYS A 69 6.44 -0.30 2.52
CA LYS A 69 6.69 1.11 2.80
C LYS A 69 6.56 1.93 1.52
N ILE A 70 6.37 3.24 1.69
CA ILE A 70 6.37 4.17 0.57
C ILE A 70 7.80 4.55 0.20
N THR A 71 8.08 4.75 -1.08
CA THR A 71 9.37 5.23 -1.56
C THR A 71 9.35 6.76 -1.65
N ALA A 72 10.52 7.36 -1.87
CA ALA A 72 10.60 8.80 -2.11
C ALA A 72 9.77 9.19 -3.34
N LYS A 73 9.80 8.36 -4.38
CA LYS A 73 9.01 8.57 -5.59
C LYS A 73 7.51 8.51 -5.28
N GLY A 74 7.09 7.60 -4.39
CA GLY A 74 5.70 7.50 -3.96
C GLY A 74 5.26 8.74 -3.20
N GLU A 75 6.11 9.29 -2.35
CA GLU A 75 5.80 10.52 -1.61
C GLU A 75 5.62 11.70 -2.56
N GLU A 76 6.43 11.79 -3.60
CA GLU A 76 6.28 12.85 -4.60
C GLU A 76 4.98 12.71 -5.39
N ALA A 77 4.54 11.49 -5.64
CA ALA A 77 3.33 11.23 -6.43
C ALA A 77 2.05 11.71 -5.75
N ILE A 78 2.07 11.88 -4.42
CA ILE A 78 0.88 12.30 -3.65
C ILE A 78 1.01 13.70 -3.04
N ARG A 79 2.04 14.44 -3.41
CA ARG A 79 2.20 15.82 -2.98
C ARG A 79 1.21 16.74 -3.66
#